data_9e33e8a0d24676247d3b9706b04c135b
#
_entry.id   9e33e8a0d24676247d3b9706b04c135b
#
_cell.length_a   1.000
_cell.length_b   1.000
_cell.length_c   1.000
_cell.angle_alpha   90.00
_cell.angle_beta   90.00
_cell.angle_gamma   90.00
#
_symmetry.space_group_name_H-M   'P 1'
#
loop_
_entity.id
_entity.type
_entity.pdbx_description
1 polymer ?
#
loop_
_entity_poly.entity_id
_entity_poly.type
_entity_poly.pdbx_seq_one_letter_code
_entity_poly.pdbx_strand_id
1 'polypeptide(L)'
;MAFSLKFDDKKLSTSVWPPLPTLDDKKSEINKKINFITAVNILKGFDYEFKGTTYHFSFDSEDQSNFTQEKIRATKAVEDGKKDEYVAYWRGHVGNKAYTLQFNYDEFIDLLMFSGENKSQQLGTGWVLKDKIAACETKVEVDEMVKTLKIDELERAARDIVDELGLAIKVEDM
;
A
#
# COMPACT_ATOMS: atom_id res chain seq x y z
N MET A 1 -25.60 -35.75 61.70
CA MET A 1 -26.21 -34.91 60.62
C MET A 1 -25.23 -34.92 59.45
N ALA A 2 -25.61 -35.64 58.38
CA ALA A 2 -24.78 -35.71 57.18
C ALA A 2 -25.32 -34.61 56.18
N PHE A 3 -24.45 -33.66 55.81
CA PHE A 3 -24.74 -32.67 54.79
C PHE A 3 -24.44 -33.31 53.42
N SER A 4 -25.51 -33.56 52.64
CA SER A 4 -25.37 -33.97 51.24
C SER A 4 -25.37 -32.74 50.36
N LEU A 5 -24.20 -32.38 49.80
CA LEU A 5 -24.10 -31.40 48.74
C LEU A 5 -24.60 -32.02 47.43
N LYS A 6 -25.79 -31.62 46.99
CA LYS A 6 -26.26 -31.91 45.64
C LYS A 6 -25.55 -30.94 44.71
N PHE A 7 -24.61 -31.44 43.90
CA PHE A 7 -24.08 -30.75 42.74
C PHE A 7 -25.18 -30.74 41.66
N ASP A 8 -25.62 -29.52 41.30
CA ASP A 8 -26.59 -29.30 40.22
C ASP A 8 -25.79 -29.36 38.88
N ASP A 9 -25.89 -30.51 38.21
CA ASP A 9 -25.19 -30.79 36.93
C ASP A 9 -25.73 -30.01 35.71
N LYS A 10 -26.52 -28.98 35.94
CA LYS A 10 -27.10 -28.16 34.86
C LYS A 10 -26.62 -26.73 34.89
N LYS A 11 -25.37 -26.50 34.58
CA LYS A 11 -24.84 -25.26 33.96
C LYS A 11 -23.33 -25.32 33.86
N LEU A 12 -22.75 -26.33 33.27
CA LEU A 12 -21.53 -26.13 32.50
C LEU A 12 -21.96 -25.42 31.21
N SER A 13 -22.12 -24.08 31.29
CA SER A 13 -22.07 -23.31 30.07
C SER A 13 -20.72 -23.62 29.44
N THR A 14 -20.73 -24.35 28.36
CA THR A 14 -19.59 -24.42 27.45
C THR A 14 -19.34 -22.98 27.06
N SER A 15 -18.43 -22.30 27.79
CA SER A 15 -17.82 -21.09 27.30
C SER A 15 -17.13 -21.52 26.00
N VAL A 16 -17.80 -21.25 24.90
CA VAL A 16 -17.22 -21.43 23.57
C VAL A 16 -16.09 -20.40 23.52
N TRP A 17 -14.89 -20.84 23.90
CA TRP A 17 -13.69 -20.08 23.63
C TRP A 17 -13.69 -19.86 22.13
N PRO A 18 -13.40 -18.66 21.64
CA PRO A 18 -13.27 -18.46 20.20
C PRO A 18 -12.31 -19.53 19.66
N PRO A 19 -12.68 -20.23 18.58
CA PRO A 19 -11.83 -21.28 18.03
C PRO A 19 -10.44 -20.69 17.72
N LEU A 20 -9.39 -21.47 18.00
CA LEU A 20 -8.04 -21.02 17.66
C LEU A 20 -7.98 -20.72 16.14
N PRO A 21 -7.33 -19.62 15.73
CA PRO A 21 -7.21 -19.25 14.33
C PRO A 21 -6.74 -20.43 13.49
N THR A 22 -7.35 -20.68 12.36
CA THR A 22 -6.93 -21.68 11.38
C THR A 22 -5.64 -21.25 10.68
N LEU A 23 -5.04 -22.10 9.85
CA LEU A 23 -3.94 -21.70 8.97
C LEU A 23 -4.37 -20.60 7.99
N ASP A 24 -5.58 -20.75 7.44
CA ASP A 24 -6.12 -19.79 6.48
C ASP A 24 -6.42 -18.42 7.13
N ASP A 25 -6.94 -18.41 8.37
CA ASP A 25 -7.10 -17.16 9.14
C ASP A 25 -5.77 -16.44 9.32
N LYS A 26 -4.73 -17.20 9.66
CA LYS A 26 -3.38 -16.64 9.84
C LYS A 26 -2.81 -16.08 8.54
N LYS A 27 -2.90 -16.83 7.43
CA LYS A 27 -2.48 -16.35 6.12
C LYS A 27 -3.26 -15.10 5.70
N SER A 28 -4.58 -15.08 5.97
CA SER A 28 -5.43 -13.93 5.69
C SER A 28 -4.99 -12.68 6.46
N GLU A 29 -4.69 -12.82 7.76
CA GLU A 29 -4.17 -11.73 8.57
C GLU A 29 -2.85 -11.16 8.01
N ILE A 30 -1.90 -12.03 7.66
CA ILE A 30 -0.62 -11.58 7.09
C ILE A 30 -0.81 -10.93 5.73
N ASN A 31 -1.73 -11.44 4.90
CA ASN A 31 -2.04 -10.82 3.61
C ASN A 31 -2.62 -9.41 3.76
N LYS A 32 -3.41 -9.15 4.81
CA LYS A 32 -3.87 -7.78 5.12
C LYS A 32 -2.70 -6.86 5.46
N LYS A 33 -1.73 -7.31 6.27
CA LYS A 33 -0.52 -6.53 6.56
C LYS A 33 0.26 -6.22 5.27
N ILE A 34 0.44 -7.21 4.38
CA ILE A 34 1.12 -7.01 3.09
C ILE A 34 0.37 -6.02 2.21
N ASN A 35 -0.98 -6.09 2.16
CA ASN A 35 -1.80 -5.12 1.44
C ASN A 35 -1.57 -3.70 1.99
N PHE A 36 -1.62 -3.53 3.30
CA PHE A 36 -1.39 -2.24 3.95
C PHE A 36 -0.01 -1.67 3.61
N ILE A 37 1.06 -2.48 3.76
CA ILE A 37 2.43 -2.08 3.41
C ILE A 37 2.50 -1.65 1.93
N THR A 38 1.90 -2.43 1.03
CA THR A 38 1.91 -2.14 -0.40
C THR A 38 1.17 -0.85 -0.72
N ALA A 39 -0.01 -0.64 -0.12
CA ALA A 39 -0.81 0.58 -0.30
C ALA A 39 -0.04 1.82 0.17
N VAL A 40 0.56 1.76 1.38
CA VAL A 40 1.37 2.87 1.90
C VAL A 40 2.55 3.18 0.99
N ASN A 41 3.27 2.15 0.52
CA ASN A 41 4.40 2.34 -0.38
C ASN A 41 4.02 2.96 -1.73
N ILE A 42 2.79 2.77 -2.20
CA ILE A 42 2.26 3.45 -3.38
C ILE A 42 1.88 4.88 -3.05
N LEU A 43 1.09 5.08 -1.97
CA LEU A 43 0.50 6.37 -1.63
C LEU A 43 1.53 7.40 -1.15
N LYS A 44 2.64 6.95 -0.53
CA LYS A 44 3.72 7.86 -0.14
C LYS A 44 4.35 8.61 -1.32
N GLY A 45 4.18 8.11 -2.56
CA GLY A 45 4.75 8.71 -3.75
C GLY A 45 6.12 8.17 -4.12
N PHE A 46 6.84 8.94 -4.93
CA PHE A 46 8.12 8.54 -5.51
C PHE A 46 9.04 9.73 -5.75
N ASP A 47 10.34 9.44 -5.79
CA ASP A 47 11.37 10.41 -6.16
C ASP A 47 11.67 10.30 -7.65
N TYR A 48 11.70 11.44 -8.34
CA TYR A 48 11.98 11.51 -9.77
C TYR A 48 12.96 12.65 -10.06
N GLU A 49 13.99 12.36 -10.87
CA GLU A 49 14.96 13.36 -11.29
C GLU A 49 14.43 14.14 -12.48
N PHE A 50 14.30 15.46 -12.31
CA PHE A 50 13.86 16.38 -13.35
C PHE A 50 14.87 17.54 -13.49
N LYS A 51 15.47 17.68 -14.66
CA LYS A 51 16.47 18.73 -14.98
C LYS A 51 17.62 18.82 -13.95
N GLY A 52 18.13 17.65 -13.54
CA GLY A 52 19.27 17.54 -12.62
C GLY A 52 18.92 17.74 -11.15
N THR A 53 17.65 17.82 -10.80
CA THR A 53 17.18 17.90 -9.41
C THR A 53 16.19 16.77 -9.12
N THR A 54 16.41 16.05 -8.02
CA THR A 54 15.46 15.03 -7.55
C THR A 54 14.34 15.69 -6.76
N TYR A 55 13.11 15.46 -7.21
CA TYR A 55 11.90 15.92 -6.55
C TYR A 55 11.10 14.71 -6.05
N HIS A 56 10.53 14.86 -4.88
CA HIS A 56 9.51 13.94 -4.38
C HIS A 56 8.14 14.34 -4.92
N PHE A 57 7.42 13.39 -5.52
CA PHE A 57 6.04 13.55 -6.00
C PHE A 57 5.13 12.70 -5.12
N SER A 58 4.12 13.31 -4.51
CA SER A 58 3.04 12.57 -3.87
C SER A 58 2.27 11.73 -4.91
N PHE A 59 1.69 10.63 -4.47
CA PHE A 59 0.94 9.75 -5.37
C PHE A 59 -0.27 9.16 -4.65
N ASP A 60 -0.96 9.99 -3.89
CA ASP A 60 -2.22 9.62 -3.25
C ASP A 60 -3.35 9.39 -4.26
N SER A 61 -4.55 9.10 -3.80
CA SER A 61 -5.69 8.80 -4.68
C SER A 61 -6.09 10.01 -5.55
N GLU A 62 -5.93 11.23 -5.04
CA GLU A 62 -6.21 12.46 -5.78
C GLU A 62 -5.14 12.67 -6.85
N ASP A 63 -3.87 12.52 -6.51
CA ASP A 63 -2.76 12.60 -7.46
C ASP A 63 -2.90 11.58 -8.58
N GLN A 64 -3.23 10.31 -8.27
CA GLN A 64 -3.46 9.27 -9.27
C GLN A 64 -4.60 9.63 -10.23
N SER A 65 -5.68 10.25 -9.71
CA SER A 65 -6.77 10.77 -10.54
C SER A 65 -6.30 11.91 -11.44
N ASN A 66 -5.53 12.86 -10.89
CA ASN A 66 -4.98 13.98 -11.62
C ASN A 66 -4.02 13.53 -12.73
N PHE A 67 -3.13 12.55 -12.47
CA PHE A 67 -2.29 11.93 -13.48
C PHE A 67 -3.11 11.30 -14.61
N THR A 68 -4.22 10.65 -14.27
CA THR A 68 -5.11 10.03 -15.26
C THR A 68 -5.78 11.07 -16.14
N GLN A 69 -6.29 12.17 -15.56
CA GLN A 69 -6.91 13.27 -16.31
C GLN A 69 -5.90 13.96 -17.21
N GLU A 70 -4.70 14.23 -16.70
CA GLU A 70 -3.65 14.88 -17.45
C GLU A 70 -3.15 13.99 -18.61
N LYS A 71 -3.11 12.67 -18.44
CA LYS A 71 -2.84 11.72 -19.53
C LYS A 71 -3.87 11.85 -20.66
N ILE A 72 -5.16 11.97 -20.31
CA ILE A 72 -6.22 12.15 -21.32
C ILE A 72 -5.99 13.46 -22.08
N ARG A 73 -5.65 14.55 -21.37
CA ARG A 73 -5.34 15.85 -21.96
C ARG A 73 -4.12 15.80 -22.90
N ALA A 74 -3.07 15.08 -22.48
CA ALA A 74 -1.87 14.88 -23.29
C ALA A 74 -2.18 14.07 -24.57
N THR A 75 -2.96 12.99 -24.46
CA THR A 75 -3.39 12.19 -25.61
C THR A 75 -4.18 13.05 -26.61
N LYS A 76 -5.12 13.86 -26.11
CA LYS A 76 -5.91 14.75 -26.96
C LYS A 76 -5.06 15.81 -27.66
N ALA A 77 -4.04 16.33 -27.01
CA ALA A 77 -3.13 17.31 -27.63
C ALA A 77 -2.41 16.71 -28.87
N VAL A 78 -2.07 15.42 -28.82
CA VAL A 78 -1.47 14.70 -29.97
C VAL A 78 -2.51 14.52 -31.09
N GLU A 79 -3.72 14.08 -30.75
CA GLU A 79 -4.80 13.89 -31.72
C GLU A 79 -5.17 15.18 -32.46
N ASP A 80 -5.14 16.31 -31.74
CA ASP A 80 -5.44 17.66 -32.27
C ASP A 80 -4.23 18.30 -33.00
N GLY A 81 -3.07 17.60 -33.10
CA GLY A 81 -1.84 18.12 -33.70
C GLY A 81 -1.16 19.24 -32.90
N LYS A 82 -1.42 19.32 -31.59
CA LYS A 82 -0.95 20.37 -30.68
C LYS A 82 0.07 19.84 -29.65
N LYS A 83 0.77 18.78 -29.98
CA LYS A 83 1.79 18.17 -29.09
C LYS A 83 2.80 19.22 -28.59
N ASP A 84 3.28 20.08 -29.49
CA ASP A 84 4.31 21.08 -29.18
C ASP A 84 3.78 22.27 -28.33
N GLU A 85 2.47 22.45 -28.31
CA GLU A 85 1.80 23.48 -27.46
C GLU A 85 1.44 22.94 -26.07
N TYR A 86 1.60 21.62 -25.86
CA TYR A 86 1.21 20.99 -24.59
C TYR A 86 2.13 21.39 -23.45
N VAL A 87 1.52 21.79 -22.34
CA VAL A 87 2.20 22.13 -21.09
C VAL A 87 1.41 21.55 -19.93
N ALA A 88 2.09 20.78 -19.07
CA ALA A 88 1.57 20.35 -17.79
C ALA A 88 2.30 21.05 -16.63
N TYR A 89 1.58 21.29 -15.55
CA TYR A 89 2.15 21.79 -14.30
C TYR A 89 1.93 20.77 -13.21
N TRP A 90 3.02 20.42 -12.52
CA TRP A 90 2.95 19.47 -11.42
C TRP A 90 3.75 19.96 -10.22
N ARG A 91 3.35 19.50 -9.03
CA ARG A 91 4.00 19.90 -7.80
C ARG A 91 4.97 18.82 -7.36
N GLY A 92 6.27 19.18 -7.23
CA GLY A 92 7.31 18.35 -6.65
C GLY A 92 7.90 19.01 -5.41
N HIS A 93 8.49 18.21 -4.52
CA HIS A 93 9.06 18.66 -3.26
C HIS A 93 10.55 18.34 -3.19
N VAL A 94 11.33 19.27 -2.59
CA VAL A 94 12.71 19.03 -2.17
C VAL A 94 12.76 19.32 -0.67
N GLY A 95 12.86 18.26 0.15
CA GLY A 95 12.61 18.37 1.58
C GLY A 95 11.21 18.94 1.84
N ASN A 96 11.10 19.96 2.67
CA ASN A 96 9.80 20.58 3.01
C ASN A 96 9.38 21.69 2.02
N LYS A 97 10.13 21.92 0.95
CA LYS A 97 9.83 23.00 0.00
C LYS A 97 9.15 22.47 -1.25
N ALA A 98 7.98 23.02 -1.56
CA ALA A 98 7.22 22.70 -2.77
C ALA A 98 7.64 23.58 -3.95
N TYR A 99 7.70 22.99 -5.13
CA TYR A 99 7.99 23.63 -6.40
C TYR A 99 6.91 23.31 -7.41
N THR A 100 6.46 24.31 -8.16
CA THR A 100 5.61 24.09 -9.33
C THR A 100 6.52 23.89 -10.53
N LEU A 101 6.50 22.69 -11.09
CA LEU A 101 7.32 22.29 -12.23
C LEU A 101 6.48 22.33 -13.50
N GLN A 102 7.10 22.76 -14.59
CA GLN A 102 6.48 22.83 -15.91
C GLN A 102 7.09 21.73 -16.78
N PHE A 103 6.23 20.91 -17.37
CA PHE A 103 6.59 19.81 -18.25
C PHE A 103 6.04 20.05 -19.65
N ASN A 104 6.86 19.83 -20.67
CA ASN A 104 6.34 19.65 -22.02
C ASN A 104 5.73 18.22 -22.17
N TYR A 105 5.21 17.90 -23.34
CA TYR A 105 4.56 16.62 -23.59
C TYR A 105 5.47 15.43 -23.27
N ASP A 106 6.68 15.40 -23.82
CA ASP A 106 7.59 14.26 -23.69
C ASP A 106 8.06 14.13 -22.22
N GLU A 107 8.43 15.23 -21.57
CA GLU A 107 8.79 15.26 -20.15
C GLU A 107 7.65 14.76 -19.25
N PHE A 108 6.39 15.11 -19.56
CA PHE A 108 5.24 14.64 -18.79
C PHE A 108 4.97 13.16 -19.01
N ILE A 109 5.08 12.66 -20.24
CA ILE A 109 4.92 11.24 -20.53
C ILE A 109 5.99 10.41 -19.81
N ASP A 110 7.23 10.88 -19.74
CA ASP A 110 8.30 10.22 -19.00
C ASP A 110 7.97 10.14 -17.50
N LEU A 111 7.51 11.24 -16.88
CA LEU A 111 7.05 11.26 -15.50
C LEU A 111 5.87 10.30 -15.26
N LEU A 112 4.90 10.28 -16.18
CA LEU A 112 3.73 9.39 -16.11
C LEU A 112 4.15 7.92 -16.19
N MET A 113 5.05 7.57 -17.11
CA MET A 113 5.57 6.21 -17.24
C MET A 113 6.30 5.79 -15.97
N PHE A 114 7.17 6.63 -15.45
CA PHE A 114 7.91 6.37 -14.21
C PHE A 114 6.97 6.13 -13.03
N SER A 115 5.91 6.94 -12.88
CA SER A 115 4.91 6.77 -11.83
C SER A 115 4.19 5.43 -11.92
N GLY A 116 3.85 4.99 -13.15
CA GLY A 116 3.25 3.70 -13.44
C GLY A 116 4.17 2.53 -13.12
N GLU A 117 5.44 2.63 -13.49
CA GLU A 117 6.46 1.63 -13.20
C GLU A 117 6.70 1.48 -11.69
N ASN A 118 6.82 2.60 -10.96
CA ASN A 118 6.93 2.59 -9.50
C ASN A 118 5.75 1.87 -8.85
N LYS A 119 4.51 2.22 -9.23
CA LYS A 119 3.30 1.54 -8.74
C LYS A 119 3.32 0.05 -9.04
N SER A 120 3.66 -0.34 -10.26
CA SER A 120 3.73 -1.75 -10.69
C SER A 120 4.77 -2.53 -9.90
N GLN A 121 5.92 -1.93 -9.60
CA GLN A 121 6.98 -2.53 -8.79
C GLN A 121 6.50 -2.78 -7.35
N GLN A 122 5.80 -1.82 -6.73
CA GLN A 122 5.26 -2.00 -5.37
C GLN A 122 4.21 -3.12 -5.34
N LEU A 123 3.30 -3.17 -6.33
CA LEU A 123 2.32 -4.25 -6.46
C LEU A 123 3.00 -5.61 -6.64
N GLY A 124 3.98 -5.70 -7.54
CA GLY A 124 4.75 -6.92 -7.78
C GLY A 124 5.46 -7.42 -6.52
N THR A 125 6.05 -6.51 -5.74
CA THR A 125 6.66 -6.84 -4.45
C THR A 125 5.62 -7.42 -3.49
N GLY A 126 4.44 -6.80 -3.37
CA GLY A 126 3.34 -7.29 -2.54
C GLY A 126 2.88 -8.70 -2.96
N TRP A 127 2.76 -8.98 -4.26
CA TRP A 127 2.38 -10.31 -4.76
C TRP A 127 3.43 -11.37 -4.41
N VAL A 128 4.71 -11.08 -4.61
CA VAL A 128 5.80 -12.01 -4.24
C VAL A 128 5.78 -12.35 -2.75
N LEU A 129 5.52 -11.37 -1.88
CA LEU A 129 5.38 -11.60 -0.45
C LEU A 129 4.19 -12.53 -0.14
N LYS A 130 3.02 -12.28 -0.76
CA LYS A 130 1.83 -13.13 -0.60
C LYS A 130 2.03 -14.56 -1.09
N ASP A 131 2.70 -14.74 -2.22
CA ASP A 131 2.99 -16.06 -2.77
C ASP A 131 3.86 -16.88 -1.80
N LYS A 132 4.85 -16.24 -1.15
CA LYS A 132 5.67 -16.89 -0.13
C LYS A 132 4.84 -17.32 1.09
N ILE A 133 3.90 -16.48 1.54
CA ILE A 133 2.97 -16.82 2.65
C ILE A 133 2.01 -17.93 2.21
N ALA A 134 1.50 -17.88 0.98
CA ALA A 134 0.59 -18.90 0.45
C ALA A 134 1.24 -20.29 0.39
N ALA A 135 2.53 -20.37 0.09
CA ALA A 135 3.30 -21.61 0.00
C ALA A 135 3.53 -22.30 1.36
N CYS A 136 3.34 -21.64 2.50
CA CYS A 136 3.48 -22.25 3.82
C CYS A 136 2.37 -23.29 4.07
N GLU A 137 2.72 -24.45 4.59
CA GLU A 137 1.77 -25.54 4.88
C GLU A 137 1.34 -25.60 6.35
N THR A 138 2.08 -24.91 7.23
CA THR A 138 1.82 -24.89 8.68
C THR A 138 1.85 -23.47 9.24
N LYS A 139 1.22 -23.28 10.41
CA LYS A 139 1.27 -22.00 11.12
C LYS A 139 2.69 -21.62 11.56
N VAL A 140 3.52 -22.61 11.87
CA VAL A 140 4.91 -22.38 12.26
C VAL A 140 5.71 -21.85 11.08
N GLU A 141 5.54 -22.45 9.90
CA GLU A 141 6.17 -21.94 8.67
C GLU A 141 5.75 -20.52 8.35
N VAL A 142 4.45 -20.16 8.56
CA VAL A 142 3.99 -18.77 8.39
C VAL A 142 4.73 -17.84 9.35
N ASP A 143 4.89 -18.21 10.64
CA ASP A 143 5.62 -17.39 11.61
C ASP A 143 7.09 -17.20 11.26
N GLU A 144 7.74 -18.26 10.79
CA GLU A 144 9.13 -18.20 10.33
C GLU A 144 9.27 -17.33 9.07
N MET A 145 8.33 -17.47 8.14
CA MET A 145 8.31 -16.66 6.92
C MET A 145 8.10 -15.18 7.23
N VAL A 146 7.16 -14.83 8.13
CA VAL A 146 6.92 -13.45 8.60
C VAL A 146 8.19 -12.84 9.16
N LYS A 147 8.95 -13.58 10.00
CA LYS A 147 10.24 -13.13 10.53
C LYS A 147 11.30 -12.97 9.44
N THR A 148 11.40 -13.94 8.54
CA THR A 148 12.38 -13.93 7.45
C THR A 148 12.15 -12.75 6.50
N LEU A 149 10.90 -12.44 6.19
CA LEU A 149 10.49 -11.35 5.31
C LEU A 149 10.35 -10.01 6.06
N LYS A 150 10.53 -10.02 7.39
CA LYS A 150 10.40 -8.82 8.26
C LYS A 150 9.06 -8.08 8.11
N ILE A 151 7.96 -8.83 7.92
CA ILE A 151 6.64 -8.25 7.65
C ILE A 151 6.22 -7.29 8.77
N ASP A 152 6.44 -7.62 10.04
CA ASP A 152 6.05 -6.77 11.17
C ASP A 152 6.90 -5.49 11.26
N GLU A 153 8.18 -5.54 10.85
CA GLU A 153 9.03 -4.35 10.75
C GLU A 153 8.56 -3.44 9.61
N LEU A 154 8.24 -4.03 8.45
CA LEU A 154 7.71 -3.29 7.30
C LEU A 154 6.33 -2.68 7.60
N GLU A 155 5.45 -3.39 8.31
CA GLU A 155 4.15 -2.85 8.74
C GLU A 155 4.34 -1.65 9.68
N ARG A 156 5.26 -1.75 10.65
CA ARG A 156 5.56 -0.63 11.56
C ARG A 156 6.06 0.59 10.80
N ALA A 157 7.05 0.40 9.92
CA ALA A 157 7.56 1.48 9.08
C ALA A 157 6.46 2.11 8.20
N ALA A 158 5.53 1.31 7.68
CA ALA A 158 4.40 1.81 6.92
C ALA A 158 3.44 2.64 7.80
N ARG A 159 3.20 2.26 9.06
CA ARG A 159 2.39 3.05 10.01
C ARG A 159 3.05 4.39 10.33
N ASP A 160 4.36 4.39 10.55
CA ASP A 160 5.13 5.63 10.80
C ASP A 160 4.98 6.59 9.60
N ILE A 161 5.04 6.10 8.36
CA ILE A 161 4.81 6.90 7.14
C ILE A 161 3.38 7.47 7.10
N VAL A 162 2.36 6.67 7.45
CA VAL A 162 0.96 7.13 7.49
C VAL A 162 0.81 8.28 8.48
N ASP A 163 1.40 8.15 9.66
CA ASP A 163 1.32 9.17 10.71
C ASP A 163 2.09 10.46 10.30
N GLU A 164 3.28 10.30 9.70
CA GLU A 164 4.11 11.43 9.25
C GLU A 164 3.46 12.22 8.11
N LEU A 165 2.91 11.52 7.13
CA LEU A 165 2.32 12.14 5.93
C LEU A 165 0.83 12.43 6.05
N GLY A 166 0.16 11.97 7.13
CA GLY A 166 -1.28 12.13 7.31
C GLY A 166 -2.11 11.41 6.23
N LEU A 167 -1.62 10.26 5.72
CA LEU A 167 -2.28 9.53 4.64
C LEU A 167 -3.63 8.97 5.10
N ALA A 168 -4.68 9.25 4.33
CA ALA A 168 -6.00 8.65 4.53
C ALA A 168 -6.04 7.28 3.85
N ILE A 169 -5.81 6.20 4.63
CA ILE A 169 -5.94 4.83 4.14
C ILE A 169 -7.32 4.29 4.53
N LYS A 170 -8.10 3.86 3.55
CA LYS A 170 -9.40 3.23 3.82
C LYS A 170 -9.20 1.83 4.40
N VAL A 171 -10.03 1.47 5.38
CA VAL A 171 -10.03 0.14 6.03
C VAL A 171 -10.21 -0.99 5.01
N GLU A 172 -10.82 -0.71 3.86
CA GLU A 172 -11.02 -1.64 2.74
C GLU A 172 -9.70 -2.01 2.04
N ASP A 173 -8.66 -1.20 2.22
CA ASP A 173 -7.31 -1.41 1.67
C ASP A 173 -6.43 -2.22 2.64
N MET A 174 -6.95 -2.55 3.83
CA MET A 174 -6.31 -3.37 4.86
C MET A 174 -6.89 -4.79 4.87
#